data_cfde4485812891106d4e9845178225a4
#
_entry.id   cfde4485812891106d4e9845178225a4
#
_cell.length_a   1.000
_cell.length_b   1.000
_cell.length_c   1.000
_cell.angle_alpha   90.00
_cell.angle_beta   90.00
_cell.angle_gamma   90.00
#
_symmetry.space_group_name_H-M   'P 1'
#
loop_
_entity.id
_entity.type
_entity.pdbx_description
1 polymer ?
#
loop_
_entity_poly.entity_id
_entity_poly.type
_entity_poly.pdbx_seq_one_letter_code
_entity_poly.pdbx_strand_id
1 'polypeptide(L)'
;MKFAFFFPGQGSQSVGMMQGLADISVVRETFTEASDVLGQDFWSMVTEPNEALNQTANTQPLMLTAGVATWRAWQQASDLKPSLMAGHSLGEYTALVAAGALPFKDALPLVRYRAEVMQGAVAEGVGAMAAILGLDDDTVRQVCADAAQGEVVEAVNLNSPGQVVIAGNKAAVERGMELAKE
;
A
#
# COMPACT_ATOMS: atom_id res chain seq x y z
N MET A 1 -7.79 4.93 27.49
CA MET A 1 -7.54 3.66 26.74
C MET A 1 -6.31 3.86 25.87
N LYS A 2 -5.38 2.88 25.79
CA LYS A 2 -4.27 2.92 24.81
C LYS A 2 -4.70 2.11 23.60
N PHE A 3 -4.58 2.68 22.41
CA PHE A 3 -4.87 2.03 21.13
C PHE A 3 -3.96 2.56 20.04
N ALA A 4 -3.88 1.86 18.92
CA ALA A 4 -3.10 2.23 17.75
C ALA A 4 -3.97 2.28 16.51
N PHE A 5 -3.60 3.12 15.53
CA PHE A 5 -4.13 3.09 14.17
C PHE A 5 -3.12 2.41 13.24
N PHE A 6 -3.64 1.50 12.42
CA PHE A 6 -2.89 0.85 11.35
C PHE A 6 -3.51 1.20 10.00
N PHE A 7 -2.70 1.68 9.08
CA PHE A 7 -3.13 2.06 7.75
C PHE A 7 -2.68 1.01 6.72
N PRO A 8 -3.62 0.47 5.92
CA PRO A 8 -3.29 -0.55 4.93
C PRO A 8 -2.50 0.03 3.75
N GLY A 9 -1.81 -0.86 3.05
CA GLY A 9 -1.12 -0.56 1.81
C GLY A 9 -1.94 -0.88 0.56
N GLN A 10 -1.26 -0.85 -0.59
CA GLN A 10 -1.77 -1.30 -1.87
C GLN A 10 -2.22 -2.77 -1.79
N GLY A 11 -3.33 -3.11 -2.46
CA GLY A 11 -3.98 -4.42 -2.43
C GLY A 11 -5.25 -4.44 -1.57
N SER A 12 -5.47 -3.41 -0.75
CA SER A 12 -6.67 -3.28 0.10
C SER A 12 -7.80 -2.47 -0.56
N GLN A 13 -7.56 -1.91 -1.76
CA GLN A 13 -8.56 -1.11 -2.48
C GLN A 13 -9.69 -1.98 -3.04
N SER A 14 -10.88 -1.44 -3.01
CA SER A 14 -12.04 -2.02 -3.69
C SER A 14 -13.06 -0.94 -4.07
N VAL A 15 -13.82 -1.18 -5.13
CA VAL A 15 -14.96 -0.33 -5.47
C VAL A 15 -15.96 -0.39 -4.31
N GLY A 16 -16.47 0.77 -3.91
CA GLY A 16 -17.38 0.88 -2.78
C GLY A 16 -16.72 0.93 -1.40
N MET A 17 -15.39 0.89 -1.28
CA MET A 17 -14.69 0.89 0.01
C MET A 17 -15.01 2.11 0.88
N MET A 18 -15.45 3.22 0.30
CA MET A 18 -15.85 4.44 1.02
C MET A 18 -17.36 4.57 1.21
N GLN A 19 -18.18 3.58 0.78
CA GLN A 19 -19.65 3.68 0.80
C GLN A 19 -20.21 3.94 2.19
N GLY A 20 -19.67 3.28 3.22
CA GLY A 20 -20.11 3.48 4.60
C GLY A 20 -19.77 4.85 5.21
N LEU A 21 -18.94 5.65 4.53
CA LEU A 21 -18.50 6.98 4.96
C LEU A 21 -18.91 8.08 3.96
N ALA A 22 -19.67 7.75 2.92
CA ALA A 22 -19.97 8.64 1.80
C ALA A 22 -20.75 9.91 2.19
N ASP A 23 -21.57 9.83 3.25
CA ASP A 23 -22.40 10.93 3.74
C ASP A 23 -21.66 11.86 4.72
N ILE A 24 -20.42 11.55 5.07
CA ILE A 24 -19.59 12.37 5.97
C ILE A 24 -18.87 13.43 5.13
N SER A 25 -19.18 14.72 5.37
CA SER A 25 -18.69 15.85 4.54
C SER A 25 -17.17 15.86 4.43
N VAL A 26 -16.43 15.71 5.53
CA VAL A 26 -14.97 15.71 5.54
C VAL A 26 -14.34 14.60 4.68
N VAL A 27 -15.04 13.49 4.47
CA VAL A 27 -14.60 12.43 3.57
C VAL A 27 -14.64 12.92 2.13
N ARG A 28 -15.80 13.49 1.72
CA ARG A 28 -15.95 14.08 0.37
C ARG A 28 -14.95 15.21 0.11
N GLU A 29 -14.80 16.10 1.07
CA GLU A 29 -13.85 17.22 1.02
C GLU A 29 -12.40 16.72 0.83
N THR A 30 -12.02 15.65 1.52
CA THR A 30 -10.68 15.05 1.39
C THR A 30 -10.44 14.48 0.00
N PHE A 31 -11.45 13.81 -0.59
CA PHE A 31 -11.37 13.32 -1.96
C PHE A 31 -11.35 14.47 -2.98
N THR A 32 -12.09 15.55 -2.74
CA THR A 32 -12.04 16.75 -3.57
C THR A 32 -10.65 17.38 -3.52
N GLU A 33 -10.07 17.56 -2.31
CA GLU A 33 -8.70 18.09 -2.15
C GLU A 33 -7.68 17.25 -2.93
N ALA A 34 -7.77 15.91 -2.87
CA ALA A 34 -6.88 15.04 -3.62
C ALA A 34 -7.06 15.16 -5.13
N SER A 35 -8.32 15.26 -5.57
CA SER A 35 -8.67 15.42 -6.98
C SER A 35 -8.14 16.74 -7.55
N ASP A 36 -8.25 17.82 -6.79
CA ASP A 36 -7.73 19.13 -7.17
C ASP A 36 -6.20 19.14 -7.28
N VAL A 37 -5.50 18.50 -6.32
CA VAL A 37 -4.03 18.44 -6.31
C VAL A 37 -3.49 17.62 -7.49
N LEU A 38 -4.13 16.50 -7.83
CA LEU A 38 -3.62 15.58 -8.84
C LEU A 38 -4.34 15.66 -10.19
N GLY A 39 -5.35 16.54 -10.32
CA GLY A 39 -6.08 16.75 -11.58
C GLY A 39 -6.89 15.53 -12.03
N GLN A 40 -7.42 14.72 -11.10
CA GLN A 40 -8.04 13.43 -11.40
C GLN A 40 -9.18 13.15 -10.43
N ASP A 41 -10.32 12.64 -10.89
CA ASP A 41 -11.47 12.34 -10.03
C ASP A 41 -11.27 11.05 -9.24
N PHE A 42 -10.76 11.19 -8.01
CA PHE A 42 -10.54 10.07 -7.10
C PHE A 42 -11.84 9.53 -6.49
N TRP A 43 -12.90 10.34 -6.42
CA TRP A 43 -14.15 9.86 -5.87
C TRP A 43 -14.84 8.88 -6.81
N SER A 44 -14.93 9.19 -8.08
CA SER A 44 -15.51 8.27 -9.06
C SER A 44 -14.73 6.94 -9.12
N MET A 45 -13.40 6.98 -8.95
CA MET A 45 -12.58 5.77 -8.93
C MET A 45 -12.93 4.80 -7.80
N VAL A 46 -13.39 5.28 -6.64
CA VAL A 46 -13.76 4.41 -5.50
C VAL A 46 -15.25 4.07 -5.48
N THR A 47 -16.08 4.75 -6.25
CA THR A 47 -17.54 4.54 -6.24
C THR A 47 -18.04 3.80 -7.48
N GLU A 48 -17.35 3.90 -8.59
CA GLU A 48 -17.76 3.33 -9.88
C GLU A 48 -16.82 2.21 -10.31
N PRO A 49 -17.34 1.12 -10.91
CA PRO A 49 -16.50 0.07 -11.48
C PRO A 49 -15.58 0.62 -12.57
N ASN A 50 -14.28 0.47 -12.40
CA ASN A 50 -13.28 0.91 -13.37
C ASN A 50 -11.96 0.13 -13.20
N GLU A 51 -11.13 0.10 -14.24
CA GLU A 51 -9.80 -0.53 -14.20
C GLU A 51 -8.74 0.40 -13.60
N ALA A 52 -8.98 1.72 -13.60
CA ALA A 52 -8.03 2.72 -13.14
C ALA A 52 -7.69 2.56 -11.64
N LEU A 53 -8.64 2.03 -10.85
CA LEU A 53 -8.47 1.72 -9.42
C LEU A 53 -7.23 0.85 -9.15
N ASN A 54 -6.91 -0.08 -10.04
CA ASN A 54 -5.85 -1.07 -9.85
C ASN A 54 -4.52 -0.67 -10.53
N GLN A 55 -4.48 0.45 -11.23
CA GLN A 55 -3.23 0.99 -11.75
C GLN A 55 -2.41 1.59 -10.62
N THR A 56 -1.18 1.09 -10.40
CA THR A 56 -0.32 1.47 -9.26
C THR A 56 -0.20 2.99 -9.08
N ALA A 57 -0.09 3.74 -10.18
CA ALA A 57 -0.03 5.19 -10.18
C ALA A 57 -1.28 5.85 -9.56
N ASN A 58 -2.45 5.23 -9.70
CA ASN A 58 -3.70 5.71 -9.11
C ASN A 58 -3.94 5.10 -7.72
N THR A 59 -3.65 3.80 -7.56
CA THR A 59 -3.92 3.06 -6.32
C THR A 59 -3.24 3.70 -5.12
N GLN A 60 -1.97 4.10 -5.24
CA GLN A 60 -1.25 4.65 -4.10
C GLN A 60 -1.82 5.98 -3.61
N PRO A 61 -2.01 7.02 -4.46
CA PRO A 61 -2.65 8.27 -4.00
C PRO A 61 -4.08 8.06 -3.50
N LEU A 62 -4.81 7.12 -4.12
CA LEU A 62 -6.18 6.83 -3.74
C LEU A 62 -6.27 6.17 -2.36
N MET A 63 -5.39 5.22 -2.05
CA MET A 63 -5.31 4.59 -0.72
C MET A 63 -4.86 5.59 0.35
N LEU A 64 -3.92 6.48 0.03
CA LEU A 64 -3.55 7.59 0.90
C LEU A 64 -4.78 8.48 1.20
N THR A 65 -5.53 8.86 0.16
CA THR A 65 -6.73 9.71 0.28
C THR A 65 -7.80 9.05 1.14
N ALA A 66 -8.09 7.76 0.90
CA ALA A 66 -9.07 7.01 1.67
C ALA A 66 -8.68 6.89 3.15
N GLY A 67 -7.41 6.62 3.43
CA GLY A 67 -6.89 6.54 4.80
C GLY A 67 -6.94 7.88 5.53
N VAL A 68 -6.55 8.98 4.87
CA VAL A 68 -6.63 10.33 5.44
C VAL A 68 -8.08 10.76 5.63
N ALA A 69 -8.98 10.46 4.69
CA ALA A 69 -10.41 10.76 4.82
C ALA A 69 -11.02 10.03 6.02
N THR A 70 -10.71 8.74 6.19
CA THR A 70 -11.14 7.94 7.35
C THR A 70 -10.58 8.51 8.66
N TRP A 71 -9.33 8.90 8.68
CA TRP A 71 -8.70 9.55 9.84
C TRP A 71 -9.37 10.88 10.21
N ARG A 72 -9.63 11.75 9.21
CA ARG A 72 -10.34 13.02 9.43
C ARG A 72 -11.76 12.81 9.95
N ALA A 73 -12.48 11.80 9.44
CA ALA A 73 -13.80 11.41 9.94
C ALA A 73 -13.74 10.93 11.39
N TRP A 74 -12.74 10.12 11.73
CA TRP A 74 -12.49 9.72 13.11
C TRP A 74 -12.25 10.91 14.04
N GLN A 75 -11.44 11.89 13.62
CA GLN A 75 -11.16 13.08 14.41
C GLN A 75 -12.40 13.95 14.67
N GLN A 76 -13.40 13.92 13.77
CA GLN A 76 -14.68 14.60 13.99
C GLN A 76 -15.61 13.81 14.93
N ALA A 77 -15.51 12.49 14.90
CA ALA A 77 -16.40 11.61 15.66
C ALA A 77 -15.90 11.31 17.09
N SER A 78 -14.62 11.60 17.39
CA SER A 78 -13.99 11.18 18.65
C SER A 78 -12.85 12.12 19.08
N ASP A 79 -12.84 12.47 20.36
CA ASP A 79 -11.72 13.17 21.01
C ASP A 79 -10.55 12.24 21.38
N LEU A 80 -10.73 10.93 21.22
CA LEU A 80 -9.70 9.94 21.55
C LEU A 80 -8.55 10.01 20.55
N LYS A 81 -7.32 10.03 21.06
CA LYS A 81 -6.11 10.03 20.26
C LYS A 81 -5.39 8.69 20.37
N PRO A 82 -4.93 8.10 19.26
CA PRO A 82 -4.13 6.90 19.29
C PRO A 82 -2.77 7.20 19.95
N SER A 83 -2.24 6.21 20.65
CA SER A 83 -0.89 6.28 21.23
C SER A 83 0.21 6.04 20.19
N LEU A 84 -0.12 5.33 19.13
CA LEU A 84 0.77 4.96 18.03
C LEU A 84 -0.01 4.95 16.73
N MET A 85 0.70 5.25 15.65
CA MET A 85 0.22 5.09 14.27
C MET A 85 1.28 4.33 13.48
N ALA A 86 0.84 3.39 12.67
CA ALA A 86 1.72 2.64 11.77
C ALA A 86 1.00 2.38 10.44
N GLY A 87 1.77 2.09 9.41
CA GLY A 87 1.22 1.76 8.11
C GLY A 87 2.12 0.78 7.36
N HIS A 88 1.51 -0.11 6.58
CA HIS A 88 2.24 -1.04 5.73
C HIS A 88 2.53 -0.40 4.37
N SER A 89 3.81 -0.33 3.99
CA SER A 89 4.24 0.21 2.69
C SER A 89 3.66 1.62 2.44
N LEU A 90 2.73 1.78 1.51
CA LEU A 90 2.02 3.04 1.27
C LEU A 90 1.31 3.57 2.54
N GLY A 91 0.76 2.69 3.37
CA GLY A 91 0.07 3.07 4.60
C GLY A 91 0.96 3.87 5.58
N GLU A 92 2.28 3.76 5.49
CA GLU A 92 3.22 4.58 6.27
C GLU A 92 3.08 6.06 5.94
N TYR A 93 2.89 6.42 4.66
CA TYR A 93 2.61 7.82 4.28
C TYR A 93 1.30 8.32 4.86
N THR A 94 0.28 7.46 4.92
CA THR A 94 -0.99 7.79 5.59
C THR A 94 -0.78 8.02 7.08
N ALA A 95 0.01 7.18 7.74
CA ALA A 95 0.36 7.35 9.16
C ALA A 95 1.13 8.66 9.41
N LEU A 96 2.08 9.02 8.53
CA LEU A 96 2.82 10.29 8.61
C LEU A 96 1.90 11.51 8.45
N VAL A 97 0.95 11.45 7.51
CA VAL A 97 -0.05 12.52 7.35
C VAL A 97 -0.96 12.61 8.56
N ALA A 98 -1.47 11.48 9.04
CA ALA A 98 -2.35 11.41 10.21
C ALA A 98 -1.66 11.92 11.49
N ALA A 99 -0.35 11.67 11.63
CA ALA A 99 0.47 12.16 12.73
C ALA A 99 0.89 13.64 12.59
N GLY A 100 0.57 14.30 11.45
CA GLY A 100 0.94 15.70 11.19
C GLY A 100 2.41 15.89 10.80
N ALA A 101 3.14 14.83 10.51
CA ALA A 101 4.55 14.88 10.11
C ALA A 101 4.72 15.23 8.62
N LEU A 102 3.71 15.00 7.79
CA LEU A 102 3.69 15.28 6.36
C LEU A 102 2.37 15.94 5.97
N PRO A 103 2.35 17.12 5.32
CA PRO A 103 1.11 17.72 4.82
C PRO A 103 0.47 16.83 3.74
N PHE A 104 -0.86 16.68 3.79
CA PHE A 104 -1.58 15.80 2.85
C PHE A 104 -1.37 16.19 1.38
N LYS A 105 -1.44 17.49 1.08
CA LYS A 105 -1.21 18.03 -0.26
C LYS A 105 0.19 17.75 -0.82
N ASP A 106 1.19 17.62 0.05
CA ASP A 106 2.56 17.33 -0.34
C ASP A 106 2.78 15.80 -0.46
N ALA A 107 2.06 15.02 0.36
CA ALA A 107 2.07 13.57 0.30
C ALA A 107 1.47 13.01 -1.01
N LEU A 108 0.44 13.66 -1.55
CA LEU A 108 -0.25 13.22 -2.77
C LEU A 108 0.68 13.10 -3.99
N PRO A 109 1.41 14.17 -4.41
CA PRO A 109 2.35 14.05 -5.52
C PRO A 109 3.54 13.14 -5.18
N LEU A 110 3.95 13.08 -3.91
CA LEU A 110 5.05 12.21 -3.48
C LEU A 110 4.69 10.73 -3.68
N VAL A 111 3.49 10.30 -3.25
CA VAL A 111 3.08 8.89 -3.43
C VAL A 111 2.74 8.57 -4.88
N ARG A 112 2.30 9.54 -5.68
CA ARG A 112 2.17 9.41 -7.13
C ARG A 112 3.52 9.13 -7.77
N TYR A 113 4.52 9.96 -7.47
CA TYR A 113 5.88 9.78 -7.95
C TYR A 113 6.46 8.43 -7.50
N ARG A 114 6.26 8.05 -6.23
CA ARG A 114 6.66 6.73 -5.72
C ARG A 114 6.05 5.61 -6.55
N ALA A 115 4.75 5.68 -6.85
CA ALA A 115 4.06 4.67 -7.64
C ALA A 115 4.63 4.55 -9.07
N GLU A 116 4.91 5.69 -9.71
CA GLU A 116 5.48 5.76 -11.06
C GLU A 116 6.90 5.17 -11.09
N VAL A 117 7.74 5.53 -10.12
CA VAL A 117 9.11 4.97 -10.02
C VAL A 117 9.08 3.47 -9.73
N MET A 118 8.18 3.01 -8.87
CA MET A 118 8.03 1.58 -8.60
C MET A 118 7.56 0.80 -9.84
N GLN A 119 6.59 1.36 -10.58
CA GLN A 119 6.10 0.76 -11.82
C GLN A 119 7.17 0.71 -12.92
N GLY A 120 8.01 1.75 -12.98
CA GLY A 120 9.08 1.86 -13.97
C GLY A 120 10.41 1.22 -13.57
N ALA A 121 10.53 0.69 -12.34
CA ALA A 121 11.80 0.17 -11.80
C ALA A 121 12.33 -1.04 -12.57
N VAL A 122 11.44 -1.85 -13.14
CA VAL A 122 11.78 -3.01 -14.00
C VAL A 122 10.81 -3.05 -15.16
N ALA A 123 11.29 -3.45 -16.33
CA ALA A 123 10.42 -3.67 -17.49
C ALA A 123 9.38 -4.75 -17.19
N GLU A 124 8.19 -4.61 -17.78
CA GLU A 124 7.11 -5.58 -17.60
C GLU A 124 7.55 -6.98 -18.01
N GLY A 125 7.28 -7.96 -17.15
CA GLY A 125 7.64 -9.37 -17.35
C GLY A 125 9.07 -9.74 -16.96
N VAL A 126 9.95 -8.78 -16.63
CA VAL A 126 11.34 -9.05 -16.19
C VAL A 126 11.40 -9.34 -14.71
N GLY A 127 10.64 -8.61 -13.89
CA GLY A 127 10.55 -8.82 -12.44
C GLY A 127 9.28 -9.55 -12.03
N ALA A 128 9.31 -10.13 -10.82
CA ALA A 128 8.16 -10.72 -10.16
C ALA A 128 8.24 -10.54 -8.64
N MET A 129 7.10 -10.72 -7.99
CA MET A 129 6.98 -10.80 -6.53
C MET A 129 6.08 -11.97 -6.17
N ALA A 130 6.37 -12.63 -5.05
CA ALA A 130 5.54 -13.71 -4.52
C ALA A 130 5.49 -13.68 -3.00
N ALA A 131 4.34 -14.00 -2.42
CA ALA A 131 4.21 -14.19 -0.98
C ALA A 131 4.48 -15.66 -0.64
N ILE A 132 5.47 -15.90 0.21
CA ILE A 132 5.78 -17.20 0.80
C ILE A 132 5.05 -17.28 2.14
N LEU A 133 4.29 -18.35 2.34
CA LEU A 133 3.49 -18.57 3.52
C LEU A 133 3.96 -19.82 4.27
N GLY A 134 4.02 -19.72 5.61
CA GLY A 134 4.28 -20.88 6.49
C GLY A 134 5.75 -21.10 6.83
N LEU A 135 6.70 -20.40 6.17
CA LEU A 135 8.13 -20.49 6.46
C LEU A 135 8.58 -19.30 7.32
N ASP A 136 9.60 -19.50 8.14
CA ASP A 136 10.25 -18.42 8.88
C ASP A 136 11.18 -17.58 7.98
N ASP A 137 11.55 -16.40 8.46
CA ASP A 137 12.32 -15.42 7.70
C ASP A 137 13.68 -15.96 7.25
N ASP A 138 14.38 -16.75 8.07
CA ASP A 138 15.71 -17.27 7.77
C ASP A 138 15.63 -18.38 6.72
N THR A 139 14.61 -19.25 6.81
CA THR A 139 14.32 -20.24 5.78
C THR A 139 14.02 -19.58 4.44
N VAL A 140 13.21 -18.51 4.41
CA VAL A 140 12.92 -17.78 3.16
C VAL A 140 14.18 -17.12 2.59
N ARG A 141 15.06 -16.56 3.43
CA ARG A 141 16.33 -16.00 2.97
C ARG A 141 17.23 -17.07 2.33
N GLN A 142 17.26 -18.29 2.92
CA GLN A 142 18.01 -19.40 2.34
C GLN A 142 17.41 -19.84 1.00
N VAL A 143 16.08 -19.96 0.92
CA VAL A 143 15.35 -20.23 -0.34
C VAL A 143 15.73 -19.20 -1.43
N CYS A 144 15.79 -17.92 -1.09
CA CYS A 144 16.21 -16.89 -2.03
C CYS A 144 17.66 -17.08 -2.49
N ALA A 145 18.57 -17.40 -1.57
CA ALA A 145 19.97 -17.64 -1.90
C ALA A 145 20.14 -18.82 -2.88
N ASP A 146 19.41 -19.91 -2.65
CA ASP A 146 19.45 -21.12 -3.49
C ASP A 146 18.75 -20.89 -4.84
N ALA A 147 17.70 -20.07 -4.87
CA ALA A 147 16.96 -19.72 -6.08
C ALA A 147 17.67 -18.73 -6.98
N ALA A 148 18.59 -17.94 -6.48
CA ALA A 148 19.23 -16.82 -7.20
C ALA A 148 19.97 -17.30 -8.46
N GLN A 149 20.84 -18.29 -8.36
CA GLN A 149 21.57 -18.90 -9.51
C GLN A 149 22.19 -17.86 -10.47
N GLY A 150 22.70 -16.75 -9.92
CA GLY A 150 23.28 -15.65 -10.68
C GLY A 150 22.30 -14.52 -11.07
N GLU A 151 21.01 -14.67 -10.75
CA GLU A 151 19.97 -13.64 -10.84
C GLU A 151 19.68 -13.04 -9.46
N VAL A 152 18.85 -12.02 -9.40
CA VAL A 152 18.42 -11.39 -8.15
C VAL A 152 17.08 -11.97 -7.69
N VAL A 153 17.02 -12.46 -6.45
CA VAL A 153 15.80 -12.71 -5.71
C VAL A 153 16.09 -12.56 -4.22
N GLU A 154 15.26 -11.80 -3.51
CA GLU A 154 15.47 -11.48 -2.10
C GLU A 154 14.18 -11.46 -1.31
N ALA A 155 14.26 -11.70 0.00
CA ALA A 155 13.19 -11.49 0.95
C ALA A 155 13.05 -9.98 1.22
N VAL A 156 12.00 -9.36 0.69
CA VAL A 156 11.85 -7.89 0.67
C VAL A 156 10.83 -7.36 1.67
N ASN A 157 9.81 -8.15 2.03
CA ASN A 157 8.82 -7.77 3.05
C ASN A 157 8.67 -8.89 4.08
N LEU A 158 9.08 -8.63 5.30
CA LEU A 158 8.86 -9.48 6.47
C LEU A 158 7.56 -9.03 7.15
N ASN A 159 6.42 -9.46 6.60
CA ASN A 159 5.12 -8.92 6.97
C ASN A 159 4.62 -9.40 8.34
N SER A 160 4.82 -10.67 8.63
CA SER A 160 4.47 -11.30 9.91
C SER A 160 5.20 -12.63 10.03
N PRO A 161 5.26 -13.24 11.22
CA PRO A 161 5.76 -14.61 11.34
C PRO A 161 5.05 -15.54 10.34
N GLY A 162 5.83 -16.17 9.46
CA GLY A 162 5.31 -17.05 8.43
C GLY A 162 4.67 -16.37 7.21
N GLN A 163 4.90 -15.07 7.01
CA GLN A 163 4.52 -14.38 5.77
C GLN A 163 5.63 -13.44 5.31
N VAL A 164 6.35 -13.85 4.28
CA VAL A 164 7.45 -13.11 3.68
C VAL A 164 7.20 -12.92 2.19
N VAL A 165 7.42 -11.72 1.68
CA VAL A 165 7.39 -11.47 0.23
C VAL A 165 8.80 -11.56 -0.32
N ILE A 166 8.98 -12.33 -1.38
CA ILE A 166 10.20 -12.37 -2.19
C ILE A 166 10.00 -11.58 -3.47
N ALA A 167 11.06 -10.93 -3.96
CA ALA A 167 11.03 -10.17 -5.20
C ALA A 167 12.38 -10.26 -5.91
N GLY A 168 12.36 -10.18 -7.25
CA GLY A 168 13.54 -10.24 -8.08
C GLY A 168 13.25 -10.54 -9.53
N ASN A 169 14.24 -11.12 -10.22
CA ASN A 169 14.06 -11.63 -11.58
C ASN A 169 12.96 -12.69 -11.62
N LYS A 170 12.08 -12.63 -12.59
CA LYS A 170 10.90 -13.51 -12.66
C LYS A 170 11.26 -15.00 -12.53
N ALA A 171 12.27 -15.47 -13.29
CA ALA A 171 12.68 -16.87 -13.23
C ALA A 171 13.22 -17.27 -11.85
N ALA A 172 13.98 -16.38 -11.18
CA ALA A 172 14.48 -16.63 -9.83
C ALA A 172 13.36 -16.66 -8.78
N VAL A 173 12.36 -15.78 -8.90
CA VAL A 173 11.17 -15.79 -8.03
C VAL A 173 10.39 -17.10 -8.23
N GLU A 174 10.17 -17.53 -9.49
CA GLU A 174 9.51 -18.79 -9.79
C GLU A 174 10.24 -20.00 -9.18
N ARG A 175 11.58 -20.05 -9.27
CA ARG A 175 12.38 -21.08 -8.59
C ARG A 175 12.24 -21.02 -7.07
N GLY A 176 12.24 -19.82 -6.50
CA GLY A 176 12.04 -19.61 -5.06
C GLY A 176 10.66 -20.10 -4.59
N MET A 177 9.62 -19.89 -5.39
CA MET A 177 8.29 -20.41 -5.10
C MET A 177 8.25 -21.96 -5.10
N GLU A 178 8.99 -22.61 -5.98
CA GLU A 178 9.06 -24.08 -5.99
C GLU A 178 9.86 -24.62 -4.81
N LEU A 179 11.05 -24.06 -4.53
CA LEU A 179 11.88 -24.46 -3.38
C LEU A 179 11.16 -24.24 -2.04
N ALA A 180 10.32 -23.23 -1.94
CA ALA A 180 9.55 -22.96 -0.71
C ALA A 180 8.42 -23.99 -0.43
N LYS A 181 8.13 -24.91 -1.35
CA LYS A 181 7.13 -26.00 -1.18
C LYS A 181 7.73 -27.27 -0.63
N GLU A 182 9.05 -27.41 -0.67
CA GLU A 182 9.79 -28.59 -0.18
C GLU A 182 10.01 -28.54 1.33
#